data_8c7f07f6b3b705b1e959ae7e8edeec2a
#
_entry.id   8c7f07f6b3b705b1e959ae7e8edeec2a
#
_cell.length_a   1.000
_cell.length_b   1.000
_cell.length_c   1.000
_cell.angle_alpha   90.00
_cell.angle_beta   90.00
_cell.angle_gamma   90.00
#
_symmetry.space_group_name_H-M   'P 1'
#
loop_
_entity.id
_entity.type
_entity.pdbx_description
1 polymer ?
#
loop_
_entity_poly.entity_id
_entity_poly.type
_entity_poly.pdbx_seq_one_letter_code
_entity_poly.pdbx_strand_id
1 'polypeptide(L)'
;DVFERHFLNQNPENIETLFRKTYSSGFTQRPDLTVMGAFSGLEIACWDILGKQRDRPVWALLGGMVNEKLRAYSYLYPLQHQPEDAFWSDADMAAESAAALVDRGYTAVKFDPAGPYTQFGGHMPSQSDISRSVAFCEKIRAAVGDKADLLFGTHGQFSTAGAIQLGKALERFSPMWFEEPIPPDNLLEFAKVAGALHIPIATGERLTTKAEFATLLRTAGATIMQPALGRAGGIWEMKKMAAIAETFNAQVAPHLYAGPIEWAANIHLGVSIPNFLIAETIETEFHKNLIASSITVENGYIAAPSQSGLGIEVNEALARAHPYTGTKLHLEMSPLPNAYQSQ
;
A
#
# COMPACT_ATOMS: atom_id res chain seq x y z
N ASP A 1 -11.69 0.17 23.81
CA ASP A 1 -12.09 -1.25 23.92
C ASP A 1 -10.95 -2.23 23.69
N VAL A 2 -10.30 -2.27 22.50
CA VAL A 2 -9.21 -3.23 22.19
C VAL A 2 -8.03 -3.02 23.14
N PHE A 3 -7.60 -1.78 23.37
CA PHE A 3 -6.53 -1.46 24.28
C PHE A 3 -6.84 -1.88 25.72
N GLU A 4 -7.97 -1.47 26.24
CA GLU A 4 -8.38 -1.76 27.64
C GLU A 4 -8.52 -3.25 27.88
N ARG A 5 -9.07 -3.99 26.92
CA ARG A 5 -9.35 -5.42 27.05
C ARG A 5 -8.12 -6.30 26.91
N HIS A 6 -7.19 -5.94 25.99
CA HIS A 6 -6.13 -6.84 25.56
C HIS A 6 -4.72 -6.34 25.82
N PHE A 7 -4.51 -5.03 26.04
CA PHE A 7 -3.18 -4.44 26.19
C PHE A 7 -2.94 -3.83 27.57
N LEU A 8 -3.97 -3.27 28.21
CA LEU A 8 -3.82 -2.60 29.50
C LEU A 8 -3.26 -3.59 30.54
N ASN A 9 -2.18 -3.20 31.21
CA ASN A 9 -1.45 -4.03 32.20
C ASN A 9 -0.85 -5.33 31.62
N GLN A 10 -0.67 -5.42 30.31
CA GLN A 10 0.06 -6.52 29.68
C GLN A 10 1.51 -6.13 29.40
N ASN A 11 2.38 -7.14 29.32
CA ASN A 11 3.76 -6.92 28.90
C ASN A 11 3.83 -6.72 27.36
N PRO A 12 4.30 -5.56 26.86
CA PRO A 12 4.42 -5.29 25.44
C PRO A 12 5.39 -6.22 24.68
N GLU A 13 6.29 -6.92 25.40
CA GLU A 13 7.18 -7.92 24.78
C GLU A 13 6.42 -9.16 24.26
N ASN A 14 5.24 -9.45 24.79
CA ASN A 14 4.48 -10.64 24.45
C ASN A 14 3.58 -10.45 23.20
N ILE A 15 4.13 -9.89 22.14
CA ILE A 15 3.40 -9.51 20.92
C ILE A 15 2.57 -10.68 20.35
N GLU A 16 3.16 -11.87 20.22
CA GLU A 16 2.41 -13.05 19.72
C GLU A 16 1.23 -13.41 20.63
N THR A 17 1.40 -13.32 21.94
CA THR A 17 0.32 -13.60 22.90
C THR A 17 -0.79 -12.55 22.80
N LEU A 18 -0.42 -11.27 22.66
CA LEU A 18 -1.37 -10.16 22.47
C LEU A 18 -2.15 -10.36 21.18
N PHE A 19 -1.47 -10.72 20.09
CA PHE A 19 -2.13 -11.07 18.84
C PHE A 19 -3.14 -12.20 19.01
N ARG A 20 -2.74 -13.32 19.59
CA ARG A 20 -3.62 -14.50 19.78
C ARG A 20 -4.84 -14.17 20.61
N LYS A 21 -4.66 -13.47 21.71
CA LYS A 21 -5.75 -13.05 22.60
C LYS A 21 -6.74 -12.13 21.87
N THR A 22 -6.25 -11.15 21.09
CA THR A 22 -7.11 -10.23 20.37
C THR A 22 -7.80 -10.93 19.19
N TYR A 23 -7.04 -11.70 18.42
CA TYR A 23 -7.54 -12.41 17.23
C TYR A 23 -8.67 -13.40 17.56
N SER A 24 -8.53 -14.15 18.65
CA SER A 24 -9.45 -15.24 19.03
C SER A 24 -10.31 -14.90 20.23
N SER A 25 -10.44 -13.64 20.63
CA SER A 25 -11.18 -13.28 21.85
C SER A 25 -12.70 -13.43 21.72
N GLY A 26 -13.22 -13.32 20.52
CA GLY A 26 -14.63 -13.53 20.25
C GLY A 26 -14.98 -14.99 19.94
N PHE A 27 -16.25 -15.35 20.12
CA PHE A 27 -16.75 -16.70 19.77
C PHE A 27 -16.46 -17.11 18.32
N THR A 28 -16.49 -16.15 17.41
CA THR A 28 -16.20 -16.38 15.98
C THR A 28 -14.74 -16.73 15.71
N GLN A 29 -13.81 -16.44 16.64
CA GLN A 29 -12.38 -16.64 16.50
C GLN A 29 -11.77 -16.00 15.23
N ARG A 30 -12.43 -14.99 14.69
CA ARG A 30 -12.00 -14.16 13.56
C ARG A 30 -12.35 -12.71 13.85
N PRO A 31 -11.37 -11.81 13.99
CA PRO A 31 -11.65 -10.40 14.13
C PRO A 31 -12.09 -9.80 12.79
N ASP A 32 -12.86 -8.73 12.85
CA ASP A 32 -13.13 -7.90 11.70
C ASP A 32 -11.96 -6.95 11.40
N LEU A 33 -12.06 -6.21 10.30
CA LEU A 33 -11.07 -5.21 9.89
C LEU A 33 -10.83 -4.12 10.94
N THR A 34 -11.87 -3.71 11.67
CA THR A 34 -11.78 -2.67 12.69
C THR A 34 -10.91 -3.13 13.85
N VAL A 35 -11.16 -4.35 14.33
CA VAL A 35 -10.37 -4.94 15.42
C VAL A 35 -8.93 -5.16 14.97
N MET A 36 -8.70 -5.65 13.74
CA MET A 36 -7.36 -5.85 13.20
C MET A 36 -6.61 -4.53 13.02
N GLY A 37 -7.27 -3.48 12.56
CA GLY A 37 -6.68 -2.15 12.45
C GLY A 37 -6.28 -1.57 13.82
N ALA A 38 -7.17 -1.64 14.80
CA ALA A 38 -6.87 -1.21 16.16
C ALA A 38 -5.72 -2.00 16.79
N PHE A 39 -5.70 -3.33 16.60
CA PHE A 39 -4.60 -4.18 17.04
C PHE A 39 -3.28 -3.79 16.37
N SER A 40 -3.28 -3.60 15.05
CA SER A 40 -2.07 -3.26 14.29
C SER A 40 -1.40 -2.00 14.81
N GLY A 41 -2.18 -0.94 15.07
CA GLY A 41 -1.63 0.29 15.65
C GLY A 41 -1.04 0.10 17.05
N LEU A 42 -1.68 -0.70 17.89
CA LEU A 42 -1.17 -1.02 19.24
C LEU A 42 0.08 -1.92 19.19
N GLU A 43 0.14 -2.82 18.24
CA GLU A 43 1.30 -3.70 18.01
C GLU A 43 2.52 -2.92 17.53
N ILE A 44 2.34 -1.98 16.61
CA ILE A 44 3.39 -1.04 16.18
C ILE A 44 3.96 -0.28 17.39
N ALA A 45 3.09 0.20 18.28
CA ALA A 45 3.51 0.87 19.51
C ALA A 45 4.31 -0.07 20.45
N CYS A 46 3.95 -1.35 20.53
CA CYS A 46 4.74 -2.33 21.29
C CYS A 46 6.16 -2.48 20.72
N TRP A 47 6.32 -2.53 19.41
CA TRP A 47 7.63 -2.59 18.78
C TRP A 47 8.47 -1.33 19.04
N ASP A 48 7.85 -0.15 19.03
CA ASP A 48 8.53 1.10 19.36
C ASP A 48 9.04 1.08 20.82
N ILE A 49 8.18 0.65 21.76
CA ILE A 49 8.56 0.46 23.18
C ILE A 49 9.75 -0.49 23.29
N LEU A 50 9.68 -1.66 22.65
CA LEU A 50 10.75 -2.66 22.68
C LEU A 50 12.06 -2.13 22.12
N GLY A 51 11.99 -1.46 20.96
CA GLY A 51 13.16 -0.84 20.34
C GLY A 51 13.81 0.22 21.23
N LYS A 52 13.02 1.09 21.83
CA LYS A 52 13.49 2.12 22.78
C LYS A 52 14.08 1.51 24.05
N GLN A 53 13.43 0.49 24.63
CA GLN A 53 13.96 -0.23 25.81
C GLN A 53 15.29 -0.92 25.55
N ARG A 54 15.51 -1.45 24.34
CA ARG A 54 16.73 -2.17 23.96
C ARG A 54 17.79 -1.29 23.35
N ASP A 55 17.50 0.00 23.19
CA ASP A 55 18.32 0.96 22.45
C ASP A 55 18.71 0.43 21.05
N ARG A 56 17.69 -0.03 20.31
CA ARG A 56 17.84 -0.60 18.97
C ARG A 56 16.70 -0.16 18.05
N PRO A 57 16.97 0.06 16.75
CA PRO A 57 15.91 0.22 15.78
C PRO A 57 15.09 -1.08 15.64
N VAL A 58 13.81 -0.96 15.32
CA VAL A 58 12.90 -2.12 15.24
C VAL A 58 13.41 -3.18 14.27
N TRP A 59 13.94 -2.82 13.11
CA TRP A 59 14.48 -3.78 12.16
C TRP A 59 15.59 -4.68 12.74
N ALA A 60 16.38 -4.18 13.70
CA ALA A 60 17.43 -4.96 14.36
C ALA A 60 16.84 -6.07 15.24
N LEU A 61 15.64 -5.86 15.78
CA LEU A 61 14.90 -6.86 16.57
C LEU A 61 14.16 -7.87 15.70
N LEU A 62 13.96 -7.54 14.42
CA LEU A 62 13.28 -8.39 13.44
C LEU A 62 14.21 -9.36 12.69
N GLY A 63 15.44 -9.51 13.13
CA GLY A 63 16.42 -10.41 12.52
C GLY A 63 17.60 -9.71 11.85
N GLY A 64 17.63 -8.39 11.89
CA GLY A 64 18.74 -7.60 11.38
C GLY A 64 18.48 -6.98 9.99
N MET A 65 19.49 -6.32 9.49
CA MET A 65 19.44 -5.59 8.23
C MET A 65 19.72 -6.51 7.04
N VAL A 66 18.78 -6.58 6.13
CA VAL A 66 18.93 -7.23 4.82
C VAL A 66 19.10 -6.17 3.74
N ASN A 67 18.32 -5.10 3.80
CA ASN A 67 18.35 -4.01 2.84
C ASN A 67 18.85 -2.74 3.52
N GLU A 68 20.01 -2.22 3.12
CA GLU A 68 20.58 -0.97 3.66
C GLU A 68 19.78 0.26 3.25
N LYS A 69 19.17 0.20 2.07
CA LYS A 69 18.26 1.23 1.54
C LYS A 69 17.12 0.58 0.79
N LEU A 70 15.98 1.21 0.85
CA LEU A 70 14.75 0.77 0.19
C LEU A 70 14.46 1.67 -1.00
N ARG A 71 14.21 1.10 -2.17
CA ARG A 71 13.65 1.81 -3.31
C ARG A 71 12.25 2.29 -2.94
N ALA A 72 11.89 3.51 -3.36
CA ALA A 72 10.60 4.12 -3.06
C ALA A 72 9.85 4.52 -4.34
N TYR A 73 8.53 4.55 -4.25
CA TYR A 73 7.66 5.17 -5.24
C TYR A 73 6.66 6.11 -4.58
N SER A 74 6.11 7.02 -5.37
CA SER A 74 5.00 7.86 -4.97
C SER A 74 3.85 7.71 -5.96
N TYR A 75 2.62 7.87 -5.45
CA TYR A 75 1.47 8.13 -6.31
C TYR A 75 1.66 9.49 -7.00
N LEU A 76 1.13 9.65 -8.21
CA LEU A 76 1.09 10.95 -8.85
C LEU A 76 0.04 11.83 -8.17
N TYR A 77 0.47 12.99 -7.71
CA TYR A 77 -0.37 14.03 -7.13
C TYR A 77 -0.21 15.32 -7.93
N PRO A 78 -1.21 16.21 -7.92
CA PRO A 78 -1.10 17.48 -8.60
C PRO A 78 0.07 18.31 -8.05
N LEU A 79 0.81 18.95 -8.95
CA LEU A 79 1.79 19.96 -8.58
C LEU A 79 1.07 21.23 -8.08
N GLN A 80 1.79 22.08 -7.33
CA GLN A 80 1.21 23.25 -6.67
C GLN A 80 0.41 24.18 -7.59
N HIS A 81 0.75 24.24 -8.88
CA HIS A 81 0.08 25.08 -9.87
C HIS A 81 -1.04 24.36 -10.63
N GLN A 82 -1.19 23.06 -10.43
CA GLN A 82 -2.20 22.25 -11.12
C GLN A 82 -3.50 22.18 -10.29
N PRO A 83 -4.67 22.40 -10.89
CA PRO A 83 -5.96 22.26 -10.19
C PRO A 83 -6.25 20.78 -9.89
N GLU A 84 -6.58 20.49 -8.63
CA GLU A 84 -6.76 19.13 -8.13
C GLU A 84 -7.92 18.39 -8.83
N ASP A 85 -9.01 19.08 -9.09
CA ASP A 85 -10.22 18.54 -9.72
C ASP A 85 -10.00 18.11 -11.17
N ALA A 86 -9.13 18.81 -11.90
CA ALA A 86 -8.78 18.48 -13.28
C ALA A 86 -7.69 17.42 -13.40
N PHE A 87 -6.77 17.36 -12.42
CA PHE A 87 -5.57 16.53 -12.46
C PHE A 87 -5.87 15.04 -12.75
N TRP A 88 -6.88 14.49 -12.14
CA TRP A 88 -7.17 13.06 -12.18
C TRP A 88 -7.67 12.56 -13.55
N SER A 89 -8.05 13.47 -14.42
CA SER A 89 -8.48 13.18 -15.80
C SER A 89 -7.56 13.75 -16.87
N ASP A 90 -6.55 14.53 -16.50
CA ASP A 90 -5.64 15.21 -17.43
C ASP A 90 -4.30 14.49 -17.53
N ALA A 91 -4.08 13.84 -18.67
CA ALA A 91 -2.87 13.08 -18.94
C ALA A 91 -1.61 13.95 -19.06
N ASP A 92 -1.72 15.20 -19.48
CA ASP A 92 -0.57 16.11 -19.60
C ASP A 92 -0.13 16.58 -18.20
N MET A 93 -1.08 16.90 -17.30
CA MET A 93 -0.78 17.19 -15.90
C MET A 93 -0.13 16.00 -15.17
N ALA A 94 -0.66 14.81 -15.40
CA ALA A 94 -0.09 13.59 -14.81
C ALA A 94 1.32 13.31 -15.34
N ALA A 95 1.58 13.54 -16.63
CA ALA A 95 2.89 13.39 -17.25
C ALA A 95 3.91 14.38 -16.67
N GLU A 96 3.51 15.64 -16.45
CA GLU A 96 4.33 16.67 -15.80
C GLU A 96 4.66 16.29 -14.36
N SER A 97 3.68 15.82 -13.59
CA SER A 97 3.89 15.33 -12.22
C SER A 97 4.84 14.12 -12.19
N ALA A 98 4.72 13.19 -13.13
CA ALA A 98 5.62 12.04 -13.25
C ALA A 98 7.06 12.48 -13.56
N ALA A 99 7.25 13.43 -14.47
CA ALA A 99 8.55 14.01 -14.77
C ALA A 99 9.17 14.68 -13.53
N ALA A 100 8.37 15.45 -12.77
CA ALA A 100 8.83 16.09 -11.54
C ALA A 100 9.27 15.08 -10.46
N LEU A 101 8.61 13.93 -10.35
CA LEU A 101 9.06 12.85 -9.45
C LEU A 101 10.37 12.23 -9.92
N VAL A 102 10.53 12.02 -11.23
CA VAL A 102 11.80 11.52 -11.79
C VAL A 102 12.95 12.50 -11.55
N ASP A 103 12.70 13.80 -11.67
CA ASP A 103 13.71 14.85 -11.38
C ASP A 103 14.08 14.89 -9.88
N ARG A 104 13.18 14.43 -8.99
CA ARG A 104 13.47 14.20 -7.55
C ARG A 104 14.18 12.86 -7.29
N GLY A 105 14.51 12.10 -8.32
CA GLY A 105 15.22 10.84 -8.25
C GLY A 105 14.36 9.59 -8.06
N TYR A 106 13.01 9.71 -8.09
CA TYR A 106 12.16 8.53 -8.10
C TYR A 106 12.33 7.74 -9.40
N THR A 107 12.42 6.44 -9.26
CA THR A 107 12.55 5.50 -10.39
C THR A 107 11.30 4.65 -10.60
N ALA A 108 10.23 4.99 -9.91
CA ALA A 108 8.92 4.36 -10.06
C ALA A 108 7.80 5.36 -9.69
N VAL A 109 6.72 5.35 -10.46
CA VAL A 109 5.57 6.22 -10.27
C VAL A 109 4.28 5.41 -10.34
N LYS A 110 3.36 5.63 -9.39
CA LYS A 110 2.05 4.97 -9.35
C LYS A 110 0.96 5.92 -9.80
N PHE A 111 0.03 5.43 -10.58
CA PHE A 111 -1.13 6.19 -11.03
C PHE A 111 -2.27 5.25 -11.39
N ASP A 112 -3.46 5.81 -11.52
CA ASP A 112 -4.63 5.09 -11.96
C ASP A 112 -4.86 5.35 -13.45
N PRO A 113 -4.61 4.36 -14.30
CA PRO A 113 -4.77 4.54 -15.75
C PRO A 113 -6.24 4.55 -16.19
N ALA A 114 -7.15 4.15 -15.31
CA ALA A 114 -8.52 3.80 -15.70
C ALA A 114 -9.59 4.77 -15.15
N GLY A 115 -9.19 5.77 -14.35
CA GLY A 115 -10.05 6.87 -13.89
C GLY A 115 -10.98 6.51 -12.73
N PRO A 116 -12.10 7.25 -12.55
CA PRO A 116 -12.83 7.26 -11.29
C PRO A 116 -13.43 5.91 -10.90
N TYR A 117 -13.44 5.64 -9.60
CA TYR A 117 -14.00 4.43 -9.02
C TYR A 117 -15.50 4.54 -8.81
N THR A 118 -16.20 3.39 -8.87
CA THR A 118 -17.63 3.28 -8.60
C THR A 118 -17.91 2.32 -7.45
N GLN A 119 -18.98 2.58 -6.71
CA GLN A 119 -19.45 1.69 -5.63
C GLN A 119 -19.91 0.32 -6.15
N PHE A 120 -20.18 0.21 -7.44
CA PHE A 120 -20.75 -1.00 -8.03
C PHE A 120 -19.72 -2.01 -8.51
N GLY A 121 -18.43 -1.70 -8.50
CA GLY A 121 -17.35 -2.63 -8.85
C GLY A 121 -17.56 -3.46 -10.13
N GLY A 122 -16.59 -4.25 -10.53
CA GLY A 122 -16.76 -5.32 -11.51
C GLY A 122 -17.34 -4.95 -12.88
N HIS A 123 -17.06 -3.74 -13.41
CA HIS A 123 -17.62 -3.30 -14.70
C HIS A 123 -16.72 -3.63 -15.90
N MET A 124 -17.33 -3.58 -17.08
CA MET A 124 -16.64 -3.74 -18.35
C MET A 124 -16.30 -2.36 -18.91
N PRO A 125 -15.03 -2.00 -19.15
CA PRO A 125 -14.68 -0.71 -19.76
C PRO A 125 -15.18 -0.67 -21.21
N SER A 126 -15.63 0.50 -21.64
CA SER A 126 -15.95 0.73 -23.05
C SER A 126 -14.67 0.87 -23.89
N GLN A 127 -14.80 0.77 -25.21
CA GLN A 127 -13.66 1.01 -26.11
C GLN A 127 -13.09 2.43 -25.96
N SER A 128 -13.95 3.43 -25.69
CA SER A 128 -13.51 4.81 -25.44
C SER A 128 -12.72 4.92 -24.12
N ASP A 129 -13.13 4.18 -23.07
CA ASP A 129 -12.41 4.16 -21.80
C ASP A 129 -11.02 3.53 -21.95
N ILE A 130 -10.93 2.42 -22.68
CA ILE A 130 -9.64 1.79 -22.99
C ILE A 130 -8.74 2.73 -23.77
N SER A 131 -9.29 3.41 -24.79
CA SER A 131 -8.51 4.36 -25.59
C SER A 131 -7.99 5.54 -24.76
N ARG A 132 -8.79 6.03 -23.81
CA ARG A 132 -8.40 7.08 -22.86
C ARG A 132 -7.27 6.58 -21.95
N SER A 133 -7.43 5.39 -21.37
CA SER A 133 -6.40 4.78 -20.49
C SER A 133 -5.08 4.58 -21.24
N VAL A 134 -5.14 4.17 -22.49
CA VAL A 134 -3.96 4.02 -23.35
C VAL A 134 -3.29 5.38 -23.59
N ALA A 135 -4.05 6.42 -23.95
CA ALA A 135 -3.50 7.77 -24.16
C ALA A 135 -2.87 8.35 -22.89
N PHE A 136 -3.48 8.10 -21.73
CA PHE A 136 -2.95 8.50 -20.43
C PHE A 136 -1.59 7.87 -20.15
N CYS A 137 -1.50 6.53 -20.29
CA CYS A 137 -0.24 5.81 -20.10
C CYS A 137 0.84 6.21 -21.12
N GLU A 138 0.46 6.50 -22.35
CA GLU A 138 1.38 6.94 -23.41
C GLU A 138 2.03 8.27 -23.07
N LYS A 139 1.28 9.24 -22.55
CA LYS A 139 1.79 10.54 -22.11
C LYS A 139 2.77 10.40 -20.96
N ILE A 140 2.41 9.63 -19.93
CA ILE A 140 3.29 9.40 -18.77
C ILE A 140 4.57 8.67 -19.20
N ARG A 141 4.45 7.58 -20.00
CA ARG A 141 5.62 6.85 -20.49
C ARG A 141 6.53 7.74 -21.34
N ALA A 142 5.96 8.59 -22.19
CA ALA A 142 6.75 9.52 -22.98
C ALA A 142 7.51 10.54 -22.12
N ALA A 143 6.92 10.99 -21.00
CA ALA A 143 7.54 11.94 -20.09
C ALA A 143 8.67 11.32 -19.26
N VAL A 144 8.50 10.08 -18.78
CA VAL A 144 9.50 9.45 -17.89
C VAL A 144 10.52 8.57 -18.63
N GLY A 145 10.22 8.14 -19.85
CA GLY A 145 11.07 7.20 -20.62
C GLY A 145 11.38 5.93 -19.84
N ASP A 146 12.62 5.47 -19.88
CA ASP A 146 13.11 4.30 -19.15
C ASP A 146 13.58 4.65 -17.72
N LYS A 147 13.47 5.92 -17.31
CA LYS A 147 13.96 6.38 -16.00
C LYS A 147 13.08 5.92 -14.85
N ALA A 148 11.81 5.60 -15.12
CA ALA A 148 10.89 5.14 -14.09
C ALA A 148 10.01 3.99 -14.56
N ASP A 149 9.77 3.03 -13.66
CA ASP A 149 8.74 2.01 -13.80
C ASP A 149 7.35 2.63 -13.61
N LEU A 150 6.38 2.12 -14.35
CA LEU A 150 4.97 2.48 -14.21
C LEU A 150 4.26 1.45 -13.35
N LEU A 151 3.52 1.90 -12.36
CA LEU A 151 2.76 1.09 -11.42
C LEU A 151 1.28 1.41 -11.59
N PHE A 152 0.49 0.44 -12.03
CA PHE A 152 -0.93 0.67 -12.27
C PHE A 152 -1.75 0.29 -11.03
N GLY A 153 -2.46 1.28 -10.45
CA GLY A 153 -3.45 1.09 -9.40
C GLY A 153 -4.86 1.14 -9.98
N THR A 154 -5.72 0.16 -9.68
CA THR A 154 -7.09 0.12 -10.19
C THR A 154 -8.16 -0.21 -9.16
N HIS A 155 -7.79 -0.53 -7.94
CA HIS A 155 -8.67 -0.68 -6.76
C HIS A 155 -9.91 -1.57 -6.97
N GLY A 156 -9.78 -2.64 -7.76
CA GLY A 156 -10.84 -3.64 -7.90
C GLY A 156 -12.04 -3.21 -8.75
N GLN A 157 -11.87 -2.32 -9.74
CA GLN A 157 -13.02 -1.75 -10.45
C GLN A 157 -13.54 -2.58 -11.63
N PHE A 158 -12.80 -3.57 -12.15
CA PHE A 158 -13.22 -4.25 -13.38
C PHE A 158 -13.81 -5.63 -13.13
N SER A 159 -14.64 -6.09 -14.10
CA SER A 159 -14.93 -7.51 -14.26
C SER A 159 -13.68 -8.25 -14.76
N THR A 160 -13.62 -9.57 -14.59
CA THR A 160 -12.50 -10.40 -15.09
C THR A 160 -12.22 -10.14 -16.57
N ALA A 161 -13.25 -10.10 -17.41
CA ALA A 161 -13.11 -9.85 -18.83
C ALA A 161 -12.64 -8.41 -19.12
N GLY A 162 -13.17 -7.44 -18.38
CA GLY A 162 -12.76 -6.03 -18.49
C GLY A 162 -11.31 -5.79 -18.11
N ALA A 163 -10.86 -6.39 -17.00
CA ALA A 163 -9.49 -6.34 -16.57
C ALA A 163 -8.52 -6.93 -17.62
N ILE A 164 -8.87 -8.08 -18.21
CA ILE A 164 -8.06 -8.71 -19.26
C ILE A 164 -8.02 -7.82 -20.50
N GLN A 165 -9.15 -7.25 -20.91
CA GLN A 165 -9.21 -6.38 -22.08
C GLN A 165 -8.37 -5.11 -21.91
N LEU A 166 -8.51 -4.44 -20.77
CA LEU A 166 -7.70 -3.26 -20.44
C LEU A 166 -6.22 -3.62 -20.31
N GLY A 167 -5.90 -4.66 -19.53
CA GLY A 167 -4.52 -5.09 -19.32
C GLY A 167 -3.78 -5.37 -20.63
N LYS A 168 -4.41 -6.09 -21.57
CA LYS A 168 -3.83 -6.33 -22.91
C LYS A 168 -3.53 -5.05 -23.69
N ALA A 169 -4.39 -4.03 -23.57
CA ALA A 169 -4.14 -2.75 -24.21
C ALA A 169 -2.97 -1.98 -23.58
N LEU A 170 -2.71 -2.20 -22.28
CA LEU A 170 -1.69 -1.52 -21.48
C LEU A 170 -0.34 -2.28 -21.40
N GLU A 171 -0.29 -3.56 -21.77
CA GLU A 171 0.95 -4.37 -21.76
C GLU A 171 2.12 -3.72 -22.50
N ARG A 172 1.84 -3.00 -23.59
CA ARG A 172 2.85 -2.32 -24.41
C ARG A 172 3.66 -1.26 -23.64
N PHE A 173 3.16 -0.79 -22.49
CA PHE A 173 3.87 0.18 -21.63
C PHE A 173 4.77 -0.49 -20.61
N SER A 174 4.82 -1.82 -20.57
CA SER A 174 5.65 -2.62 -19.68
C SER A 174 5.55 -2.16 -18.21
N PRO A 175 4.34 -2.12 -17.61
CA PRO A 175 4.21 -1.73 -16.21
C PRO A 175 4.85 -2.76 -15.29
N MET A 176 5.37 -2.31 -14.15
CA MET A 176 5.92 -3.18 -13.12
C MET A 176 4.85 -4.11 -12.54
N TRP A 177 3.61 -3.59 -12.41
CA TRP A 177 2.45 -4.37 -12.00
C TRP A 177 1.12 -3.78 -12.48
N PHE A 178 0.10 -4.62 -12.41
CA PHE A 178 -1.30 -4.24 -12.50
C PHE A 178 -1.93 -4.59 -11.14
N GLU A 179 -2.21 -3.56 -10.33
CA GLU A 179 -2.70 -3.71 -8.98
C GLU A 179 -4.21 -3.81 -8.93
N GLU A 180 -4.70 -4.79 -8.19
CA GLU A 180 -6.13 -5.04 -7.95
C GLU A 180 -7.03 -4.81 -9.19
N PRO A 181 -6.77 -5.51 -10.30
CA PRO A 181 -7.57 -5.32 -11.52
C PRO A 181 -9.05 -5.65 -11.34
N ILE A 182 -9.36 -6.54 -10.40
CA ILE A 182 -10.72 -6.98 -10.04
C ILE A 182 -10.92 -6.96 -8.52
N PRO A 183 -12.16 -6.96 -8.01
CA PRO A 183 -12.44 -7.08 -6.57
C PRO A 183 -11.77 -8.32 -5.96
N PRO A 184 -11.22 -8.24 -4.73
CA PRO A 184 -10.44 -9.32 -4.13
C PRO A 184 -11.26 -10.49 -3.57
N ASP A 185 -12.57 -10.49 -3.76
CA ASP A 185 -13.49 -11.47 -3.16
C ASP A 185 -13.33 -12.88 -3.73
N ASN A 186 -12.89 -13.00 -4.99
CA ASN A 186 -12.72 -14.27 -5.65
C ASN A 186 -11.31 -14.44 -6.25
N LEU A 187 -10.44 -15.11 -5.50
CA LEU A 187 -9.04 -15.31 -5.89
C LEU A 187 -8.87 -16.18 -7.15
N LEU A 188 -9.84 -17.01 -7.50
CA LEU A 188 -9.79 -17.81 -8.74
C LEU A 188 -9.98 -16.92 -9.99
N GLU A 189 -10.73 -15.85 -9.87
CA GLU A 189 -10.85 -14.88 -10.96
C GLU A 189 -9.55 -14.08 -11.16
N PHE A 190 -8.83 -13.78 -10.08
CA PHE A 190 -7.47 -13.22 -10.20
C PHE A 190 -6.53 -14.14 -10.99
N ALA A 191 -6.59 -15.46 -10.76
CA ALA A 191 -5.80 -16.42 -11.51
C ALA A 191 -6.09 -16.37 -13.01
N LYS A 192 -7.33 -16.13 -13.43
CA LYS A 192 -7.69 -15.95 -14.84
C LYS A 192 -7.07 -14.68 -15.42
N VAL A 193 -7.11 -13.57 -14.67
CA VAL A 193 -6.48 -12.32 -15.12
C VAL A 193 -4.97 -12.51 -15.24
N ALA A 194 -4.32 -13.04 -14.20
CA ALA A 194 -2.88 -13.30 -14.18
C ALA A 194 -2.43 -14.23 -15.32
N GLY A 195 -3.22 -15.28 -15.61
CA GLY A 195 -2.92 -16.22 -16.70
C GLY A 195 -3.15 -15.66 -18.10
N ALA A 196 -3.88 -14.57 -18.25
CA ALA A 196 -4.20 -13.95 -19.53
C ALA A 196 -3.30 -12.76 -19.89
N LEU A 197 -2.52 -12.26 -18.93
CA LEU A 197 -1.66 -11.07 -19.07
C LEU A 197 -0.20 -11.41 -18.85
N HIS A 198 0.69 -10.63 -19.46
CA HIS A 198 2.14 -10.67 -19.20
C HIS A 198 2.56 -9.66 -18.13
N ILE A 199 1.65 -8.80 -17.68
CA ILE A 199 1.88 -7.85 -16.57
C ILE A 199 1.81 -8.61 -15.26
N PRO A 200 2.80 -8.50 -14.34
CA PRO A 200 2.70 -9.04 -12.99
C PRO A 200 1.46 -8.48 -12.27
N ILE A 201 0.73 -9.34 -11.57
CA ILE A 201 -0.41 -8.92 -10.77
C ILE A 201 0.05 -8.64 -9.34
N ALA A 202 -0.31 -7.47 -8.84
CA ALA A 202 -0.12 -7.07 -7.45
C ALA A 202 -1.48 -6.96 -6.75
N THR A 203 -1.56 -7.39 -5.49
CA THR A 203 -2.79 -7.28 -4.68
C THR A 203 -2.53 -7.57 -3.22
N GLY A 204 -3.45 -7.19 -2.35
CA GLY A 204 -3.41 -7.56 -0.95
C GLY A 204 -3.81 -6.47 0.05
N GLU A 205 -3.99 -5.23 -0.36
CA GLU A 205 -4.35 -4.13 0.55
C GLU A 205 -5.66 -4.35 1.32
N ARG A 206 -6.57 -5.15 0.77
CA ARG A 206 -7.87 -5.48 1.35
C ARG A 206 -7.89 -6.81 2.09
N LEU A 207 -6.79 -7.58 2.07
CA LEU A 207 -6.62 -8.81 2.84
C LEU A 207 -5.99 -8.51 4.20
N THR A 208 -6.29 -9.32 5.20
CA THR A 208 -5.90 -9.05 6.59
C THR A 208 -5.13 -10.16 7.28
N THR A 209 -5.24 -11.39 6.82
CA THR A 209 -4.68 -12.54 7.53
C THR A 209 -3.65 -13.28 6.69
N LYS A 210 -2.64 -13.83 7.35
CA LYS A 210 -1.65 -14.70 6.69
C LYS A 210 -2.28 -15.91 6.00
N ALA A 211 -3.47 -16.36 6.44
CA ALA A 211 -4.18 -17.46 5.79
C ALA A 211 -4.77 -17.02 4.44
N GLU A 212 -5.29 -15.78 4.35
CA GLU A 212 -5.75 -15.18 3.10
C GLU A 212 -4.57 -15.01 2.13
N PHE A 213 -3.43 -14.48 2.62
CA PHE A 213 -2.22 -14.34 1.79
C PHE A 213 -1.65 -15.68 1.33
N ALA A 214 -1.64 -16.70 2.18
CA ALA A 214 -1.24 -18.05 1.75
C ALA A 214 -2.17 -18.62 0.67
N THR A 215 -3.47 -18.31 0.73
CA THR A 215 -4.43 -18.70 -0.29
C THR A 215 -4.22 -17.91 -1.57
N LEU A 216 -4.04 -16.59 -1.48
CA LEU A 216 -3.72 -15.69 -2.59
C LEU A 216 -2.52 -16.23 -3.39
N LEU A 217 -1.40 -16.45 -2.73
CA LEU A 217 -0.16 -16.91 -3.36
C LEU A 217 -0.31 -18.28 -4.04
N ARG A 218 -1.11 -19.17 -3.45
CA ARG A 218 -1.33 -20.52 -3.99
C ARG A 218 -2.26 -20.54 -5.19
N THR A 219 -3.26 -19.66 -5.23
CA THR A 219 -4.38 -19.78 -6.16
C THR A 219 -4.47 -18.66 -7.19
N ALA A 220 -4.03 -17.45 -6.85
CA ALA A 220 -4.36 -16.27 -7.65
C ALA A 220 -3.30 -15.89 -8.69
N GLY A 221 -2.13 -16.53 -8.69
CA GLY A 221 -1.04 -16.17 -9.62
C GLY A 221 -0.45 -14.77 -9.38
N ALA A 222 -0.80 -14.12 -8.26
CA ALA A 222 -0.18 -12.85 -7.87
C ALA A 222 1.26 -13.11 -7.41
N THR A 223 2.20 -12.35 -7.94
CA THR A 223 3.63 -12.46 -7.63
C THR A 223 4.14 -11.29 -6.79
N ILE A 224 3.31 -10.27 -6.59
CA ILE A 224 3.60 -9.11 -5.76
C ILE A 224 2.48 -8.99 -4.72
N MET A 225 2.87 -9.11 -3.46
CA MET A 225 1.97 -9.08 -2.33
C MET A 225 2.00 -7.70 -1.68
N GLN A 226 0.83 -7.07 -1.52
CA GLN A 226 0.69 -5.69 -1.02
C GLN A 226 -0.16 -5.61 0.26
N PRO A 227 0.23 -6.27 1.36
CA PRO A 227 -0.52 -6.14 2.60
C PRO A 227 -0.40 -4.72 3.17
N ALA A 228 -1.50 -4.19 3.73
CA ALA A 228 -1.49 -2.97 4.52
C ALA A 228 -1.14 -3.32 5.97
N LEU A 229 0.02 -2.87 6.45
CA LEU A 229 0.53 -3.19 7.79
C LEU A 229 -0.46 -2.79 8.89
N GLY A 230 -1.07 -1.63 8.76
CA GLY A 230 -2.08 -1.12 9.68
C GLY A 230 -3.40 -1.89 9.69
N ARG A 231 -3.59 -2.90 8.83
CA ARG A 231 -4.78 -3.76 8.76
C ARG A 231 -4.47 -5.24 8.95
N ALA A 232 -3.22 -5.63 8.73
CA ALA A 232 -2.83 -7.03 8.64
C ALA A 232 -2.21 -7.61 9.92
N GLY A 233 -2.38 -6.93 11.05
CA GLY A 233 -1.88 -7.40 12.36
C GLY A 233 -0.52 -6.86 12.75
N GLY A 234 -0.06 -5.77 12.14
CA GLY A 234 1.17 -5.09 12.49
C GLY A 234 2.43 -5.73 11.90
N ILE A 235 3.58 -5.35 12.43
CA ILE A 235 4.91 -5.71 11.93
C ILE A 235 5.14 -7.22 11.99
N TRP A 236 4.73 -7.87 13.10
CA TRP A 236 5.02 -9.28 13.33
C TRP A 236 4.25 -10.22 12.41
N GLU A 237 2.96 -9.98 12.20
CA GLU A 237 2.18 -10.76 11.25
C GLU A 237 2.64 -10.51 9.81
N MET A 238 2.99 -9.27 9.47
CA MET A 238 3.56 -8.94 8.17
C MET A 238 4.90 -9.65 7.91
N LYS A 239 5.76 -9.75 8.91
CA LYS A 239 7.01 -10.53 8.82
C LYS A 239 6.74 -12.00 8.50
N LYS A 240 5.71 -12.60 9.10
CA LYS A 240 5.28 -13.98 8.80
C LYS A 240 4.73 -14.11 7.39
N MET A 241 3.93 -13.12 6.93
CA MET A 241 3.41 -13.08 5.56
C MET A 241 4.53 -12.98 4.54
N ALA A 242 5.55 -12.15 4.79
CA ALA A 242 6.74 -12.07 3.95
C ALA A 242 7.48 -13.41 3.85
N ALA A 243 7.63 -14.13 4.96
CA ALA A 243 8.24 -15.47 4.97
C ALA A 243 7.41 -16.51 4.19
N ILE A 244 6.07 -16.40 4.22
CA ILE A 244 5.20 -17.23 3.37
C ILE A 244 5.42 -16.87 1.90
N ALA A 245 5.42 -15.58 1.55
CA ALA A 245 5.62 -15.12 0.17
C ALA A 245 6.97 -15.59 -0.41
N GLU A 246 8.02 -15.61 0.40
CA GLU A 246 9.34 -16.10 0.02
C GLU A 246 9.31 -17.55 -0.51
N THR A 247 8.48 -18.41 0.10
CA THR A 247 8.33 -19.81 -0.35
C THR A 247 7.65 -19.96 -1.71
N PHE A 248 7.00 -18.90 -2.21
CA PHE A 248 6.38 -18.83 -3.53
C PHE A 248 7.20 -17.98 -4.53
N ASN A 249 8.42 -17.55 -4.16
CA ASN A 249 9.23 -16.58 -4.90
C ASN A 249 8.48 -15.28 -5.20
N ALA A 250 7.55 -14.89 -4.31
CA ALA A 250 6.79 -13.67 -4.42
C ALA A 250 7.46 -12.53 -3.63
N GLN A 251 7.34 -11.32 -4.13
CA GLN A 251 7.87 -10.12 -3.51
C GLN A 251 6.81 -9.39 -2.69
N VAL A 252 7.27 -8.56 -1.78
CA VAL A 252 6.43 -7.75 -0.89
C VAL A 252 6.63 -6.27 -1.18
N ALA A 253 5.57 -5.59 -1.53
CA ALA A 253 5.48 -4.14 -1.69
C ALA A 253 4.35 -3.63 -0.78
N PRO A 254 4.62 -3.32 0.50
CA PRO A 254 3.56 -2.97 1.44
C PRO A 254 2.74 -1.77 0.96
N HIS A 255 1.41 -1.93 0.96
CA HIS A 255 0.49 -0.83 0.71
C HIS A 255 0.60 0.23 1.81
N LEU A 256 0.51 1.49 1.44
CA LEU A 256 0.44 2.61 2.37
C LEU A 256 -0.59 3.65 1.94
N TYR A 257 -1.72 3.68 2.64
CA TYR A 257 -2.63 4.82 2.59
C TYR A 257 -3.03 5.19 4.01
N ALA A 258 -2.03 5.62 4.77
CA ALA A 258 -2.11 5.85 6.21
C ALA A 258 -1.11 6.92 6.65
N GLY A 259 -1.10 7.21 7.94
CA GLY A 259 -0.22 8.20 8.53
C GLY A 259 1.26 7.76 8.61
N PRO A 260 2.14 8.68 8.99
CA PRO A 260 3.59 8.49 8.96
C PRO A 260 4.10 7.46 9.98
N ILE A 261 3.30 7.06 10.96
CA ILE A 261 3.66 6.00 11.92
C ILE A 261 3.67 4.64 11.21
N GLU A 262 2.64 4.34 10.41
CA GLU A 262 2.59 3.11 9.62
C GLU A 262 3.70 3.09 8.56
N TRP A 263 3.96 4.25 7.94
CA TRP A 263 5.07 4.40 7.00
C TRP A 263 6.41 4.02 7.64
N ALA A 264 6.73 4.53 8.84
CA ALA A 264 7.94 4.16 9.56
C ALA A 264 7.99 2.66 9.85
N ALA A 265 6.87 2.05 10.27
CA ALA A 265 6.79 0.61 10.50
C ALA A 265 7.05 -0.21 9.23
N ASN A 266 6.50 0.20 8.06
CA ASN A 266 6.76 -0.41 6.76
C ASN A 266 8.25 -0.35 6.39
N ILE A 267 8.94 0.76 6.69
CA ILE A 267 10.38 0.89 6.44
C ILE A 267 11.17 -0.12 7.28
N HIS A 268 10.89 -0.24 8.57
CA HIS A 268 11.56 -1.24 9.42
C HIS A 268 11.32 -2.67 8.95
N LEU A 269 10.11 -2.99 8.52
CA LEU A 269 9.80 -4.28 7.92
C LEU A 269 10.64 -4.48 6.64
N GLY A 270 10.59 -3.53 5.71
CA GLY A 270 11.31 -3.59 4.43
C GLY A 270 12.82 -3.80 4.61
N VAL A 271 13.43 -3.12 5.58
CA VAL A 271 14.85 -3.30 5.92
C VAL A 271 15.16 -4.74 6.33
N SER A 272 14.21 -5.44 6.98
CA SER A 272 14.43 -6.76 7.60
C SER A 272 13.97 -7.97 6.78
N ILE A 273 13.35 -7.80 5.61
CA ILE A 273 12.86 -8.92 4.79
C ILE A 273 13.62 -9.05 3.46
N PRO A 274 13.98 -10.28 3.04
CA PRO A 274 14.80 -10.49 1.84
C PRO A 274 14.02 -10.29 0.52
N ASN A 275 12.72 -10.48 0.54
CA ASN A 275 11.84 -10.39 -0.63
C ASN A 275 11.09 -9.04 -0.73
N PHE A 276 11.63 -7.98 -0.13
CA PHE A 276 11.12 -6.62 -0.29
C PHE A 276 11.33 -6.13 -1.72
N LEU A 277 10.31 -5.51 -2.31
CA LEU A 277 10.37 -4.96 -3.67
C LEU A 277 10.58 -3.45 -3.66
N ILE A 278 9.63 -2.70 -3.06
CA ILE A 278 9.59 -1.25 -3.13
C ILE A 278 8.68 -0.68 -2.03
N ALA A 279 8.99 0.51 -1.53
CA ALA A 279 8.21 1.22 -0.52
C ALA A 279 7.25 2.24 -1.14
N GLU A 280 5.99 2.21 -0.72
CA GLU A 280 5.06 3.30 -0.98
C GLU A 280 5.35 4.50 -0.08
N THR A 281 5.26 5.72 -0.64
CA THR A 281 5.48 6.94 0.11
C THR A 281 4.32 7.92 -0.08
N ILE A 282 3.91 8.57 1.02
CA ILE A 282 2.97 9.68 1.02
C ILE A 282 3.61 10.82 1.80
N GLU A 283 3.99 11.88 1.09
CA GLU A 283 4.64 13.06 1.67
C GLU A 283 3.69 14.26 1.63
N THR A 284 3.00 14.53 2.73
CA THR A 284 2.22 15.76 2.91
C THR A 284 2.84 16.63 3.98
N GLU A 285 2.60 17.95 3.94
CA GLU A 285 3.04 18.86 4.99
C GLU A 285 2.47 18.48 6.36
N PHE A 286 1.24 17.94 6.41
CA PHE A 286 0.66 17.44 7.65
C PHE A 286 1.46 16.28 8.22
N HIS A 287 1.84 15.28 7.37
CA HIS A 287 2.64 14.14 7.80
C HIS A 287 4.01 14.56 8.33
N LYS A 288 4.67 15.49 7.65
CA LYS A 288 5.97 16.02 8.09
C LYS A 288 5.90 16.75 9.43
N ASN A 289 4.78 17.43 9.70
CA ASN A 289 4.58 18.15 10.96
C ASN A 289 4.08 17.25 12.10
N LEU A 290 3.46 16.10 11.76
CA LEU A 290 2.92 15.18 12.75
C LEU A 290 3.99 14.36 13.45
N ILE A 291 5.11 14.09 12.78
CA ILE A 291 6.24 13.36 13.37
C ILE A 291 7.54 14.14 13.20
N ALA A 292 8.40 14.10 14.21
CA ALA A 292 9.81 14.36 14.05
C ALA A 292 10.49 13.02 13.68
N SER A 293 11.16 12.97 12.53
CA SER A 293 11.77 11.75 12.01
C SER A 293 13.09 12.04 11.31
N SER A 294 14.04 11.10 11.43
CA SER A 294 15.25 11.06 10.61
C SER A 294 15.06 10.26 9.31
N ILE A 295 13.89 9.63 9.13
CA ILE A 295 13.58 8.88 7.93
C ILE A 295 13.20 9.87 6.83
N THR A 296 13.95 9.86 5.74
CA THR A 296 13.76 10.75 4.58
C THR A 296 13.81 9.95 3.29
N VAL A 297 13.16 10.47 2.26
CA VAL A 297 13.30 9.95 0.89
C VAL A 297 14.34 10.83 0.18
N GLU A 298 15.45 10.21 -0.21
CA GLU A 298 16.53 10.88 -0.91
C GLU A 298 16.81 10.20 -2.25
N ASN A 299 16.68 10.93 -3.34
CA ASN A 299 16.86 10.39 -4.69
C ASN A 299 16.05 9.10 -4.94
N GLY A 300 14.79 9.06 -4.49
CA GLY A 300 13.90 7.90 -4.65
C GLY A 300 14.22 6.69 -3.76
N TYR A 301 15.08 6.86 -2.74
CA TYR A 301 15.43 5.80 -1.79
C TYR A 301 15.27 6.25 -0.34
N ILE A 302 15.08 5.30 0.55
CA ILE A 302 14.97 5.49 1.99
C ILE A 302 16.09 4.68 2.65
N ALA A 303 16.95 5.33 3.41
CA ALA A 303 17.99 4.65 4.19
C ALA A 303 17.40 3.94 5.40
N ALA A 304 18.02 2.84 5.83
CA ALA A 304 17.61 2.14 7.04
C ALA A 304 17.70 3.07 8.27
N PRO A 305 16.61 3.20 9.08
CA PRO A 305 16.63 4.03 10.27
C PRO A 305 17.66 3.55 11.28
N SER A 306 18.41 4.46 11.89
CA SER A 306 19.43 4.14 12.88
C SER A 306 19.01 4.39 14.34
N GLN A 307 17.95 5.15 14.53
CA GLN A 307 17.45 5.50 15.88
C GLN A 307 16.67 4.36 16.51
N SER A 308 16.64 4.33 17.86
CA SER A 308 15.92 3.34 18.65
C SER A 308 14.41 3.40 18.39
N GLY A 309 13.76 2.26 18.49
CA GLY A 309 12.32 2.12 18.20
C GLY A 309 12.03 2.30 16.72
N LEU A 310 10.97 3.01 16.40
CA LEU A 310 10.60 3.38 15.01
C LEU A 310 11.44 4.56 14.46
N GLY A 311 12.28 5.19 15.28
CA GLY A 311 13.05 6.36 14.86
C GLY A 311 12.21 7.61 14.60
N ILE A 312 11.04 7.70 15.23
CA ILE A 312 10.12 8.83 15.13
C ILE A 312 9.66 9.30 16.51
N GLU A 313 9.30 10.58 16.61
CA GLU A 313 8.62 11.14 17.78
C GLU A 313 7.35 11.85 17.30
N VAL A 314 6.22 11.54 17.95
CA VAL A 314 4.91 12.08 17.58
C VAL A 314 4.70 13.47 18.17
N ASN A 315 4.27 14.43 17.35
CA ASN A 315 3.79 15.72 17.80
C ASN A 315 2.37 15.56 18.40
N GLU A 316 2.31 15.23 19.69
CA GLU A 316 1.04 15.00 20.39
C GLU A 316 0.10 16.21 20.35
N ALA A 317 0.64 17.43 20.40
CA ALA A 317 -0.18 18.63 20.36
C ALA A 317 -0.92 18.74 19.02
N LEU A 318 -0.20 18.49 17.91
CA LEU A 318 -0.80 18.50 16.57
C LEU A 318 -1.80 17.34 16.42
N ALA A 319 -1.46 16.14 16.88
CA ALA A 319 -2.36 14.99 16.84
C ALA A 319 -3.67 15.24 17.58
N ARG A 320 -3.60 15.82 18.78
CA ARG A 320 -4.78 16.19 19.60
C ARG A 320 -5.61 17.31 18.97
N ALA A 321 -4.98 18.22 18.22
CA ALA A 321 -5.67 19.28 17.50
C ALA A 321 -6.46 18.78 16.28
N HIS A 322 -6.19 17.56 15.81
CA HIS A 322 -6.83 16.93 14.65
C HIS A 322 -7.47 15.59 15.02
N PRO A 323 -8.48 15.58 15.91
CA PRO A 323 -9.14 14.35 16.30
C PRO A 323 -9.95 13.77 15.12
N TYR A 324 -10.11 12.45 15.11
CA TYR A 324 -11.01 11.80 14.16
C TYR A 324 -12.46 12.29 14.40
N THR A 325 -13.07 12.82 13.34
CA THR A 325 -14.43 13.38 13.41
C THR A 325 -15.52 12.40 12.97
N GLY A 326 -15.15 11.35 12.24
CA GLY A 326 -16.09 10.32 11.78
C GLY A 326 -17.13 10.79 10.75
N THR A 327 -16.98 11.99 10.19
CA THR A 327 -18.06 12.63 9.41
C THR A 327 -17.94 12.44 7.90
N LYS A 328 -16.80 12.00 7.39
CA LYS A 328 -16.59 11.82 5.94
C LYS A 328 -15.71 10.60 5.68
N LEU A 329 -15.99 9.89 4.60
CA LEU A 329 -15.03 8.98 4.00
C LEU A 329 -13.95 9.81 3.32
N HIS A 330 -12.71 9.35 3.40
CA HIS A 330 -11.60 10.08 2.77
C HIS A 330 -11.65 9.95 1.23
N LEU A 331 -11.95 8.76 0.73
CA LEU A 331 -12.16 8.49 -0.68
C LEU A 331 -13.60 8.02 -0.89
N GLU A 332 -14.40 8.84 -1.55
CA GLU A 332 -15.78 8.49 -1.90
C GLU A 332 -15.84 7.92 -3.31
N MET A 333 -16.36 6.70 -3.42
CA MET A 333 -16.62 6.07 -4.71
C MET A 333 -17.82 6.73 -5.38
N SER A 334 -17.81 6.86 -6.71
CA SER A 334 -18.97 7.33 -7.46
C SER A 334 -20.19 6.46 -7.17
N PRO A 335 -21.37 7.06 -6.86
CA PRO A 335 -22.61 6.32 -6.68
C PRO A 335 -23.24 5.86 -8.00
N LEU A 336 -22.61 6.14 -9.14
CA LEU A 336 -23.08 5.76 -10.46
C LEU A 336 -22.45 4.45 -10.92
N PRO A 337 -23.22 3.51 -11.51
CA PRO A 337 -22.69 2.24 -11.99
C PRO A 337 -21.62 2.37 -13.08
N ASN A 338 -21.68 3.44 -13.85
CA ASN A 338 -20.75 3.75 -14.95
C ASN A 338 -20.25 5.18 -14.79
N ALA A 339 -19.26 5.39 -13.94
CA ALA A 339 -18.75 6.71 -13.61
C ALA A 339 -18.26 7.55 -14.82
N TYR A 340 -17.88 6.89 -15.92
CA TYR A 340 -17.43 7.56 -17.14
C TYR A 340 -18.54 7.98 -18.12
N GLN A 341 -19.74 7.43 -18.00
CA GLN A 341 -20.83 7.74 -18.94
C GLN A 341 -21.56 9.04 -18.60
N SER A 342 -21.20 9.70 -17.51
CA SER A 342 -21.87 10.91 -17.00
C SER A 342 -21.04 12.20 -17.13
N GLN A 343 -19.93 12.18 -17.87
CA GLN A 343 -19.12 13.38 -18.19
C GLN A 343 -19.19 13.75 -19.64
#